data_3ee3eddf0ff04f1a478b9ff57a5949ba
#
_entry.id   3ee3eddf0ff04f1a478b9ff57a5949ba
#
_cell.length_a   1.000
_cell.length_b   1.000
_cell.length_c   1.000
_cell.angle_alpha   90.00
_cell.angle_beta   90.00
_cell.angle_gamma   90.00
#
_symmetry.space_group_name_H-M   'P 1'
#
loop_
_entity.id
_entity.type
_entity.pdbx_description
1 polymer ?
#
loop_
_entity_poly.entity_id
_entity_poly.type
_entity_poly.pdbx_seq_one_letter_code
_entity_poly.pdbx_strand_id
1 'polypeptide(L)' 'MSTPVILEDLQAAFPGWCIWRSSAGRLWATRNGRRLSPREVDHGLSQTIDADDIVHLAEQLKEQETAEEAL' A
#
# COMPACT_ATOMS: atom_id res chain seq x y z
N MET A 1 -12.93 -14.88 5.37
CA MET A 1 -13.34 -14.34 5.86
C MET A 1 -13.22 -12.91 6.03
N SER A 2 -12.56 -12.34 6.76
CA SER A 2 -12.78 -10.96 6.97
C SER A 2 -11.76 -10.08 6.33
N THR A 3 -12.23 -8.93 5.90
CA THR A 3 -11.40 -7.86 5.43
C THR A 3 -10.70 -7.22 6.62
N PRO A 4 -9.46 -6.79 6.52
CA PRO A 4 -8.84 -6.01 7.59
C PRO A 4 -9.67 -4.76 7.85
N VAL A 5 -9.99 -4.53 9.11
CA VAL A 5 -10.84 -3.40 9.47
C VAL A 5 -10.09 -2.37 10.30
N ILE A 6 -8.87 -2.69 10.74
CA ILE A 6 -8.05 -1.74 11.48
C ILE A 6 -6.66 -1.66 10.88
N LEU A 7 -6.02 -0.56 11.17
CA LEU A 7 -4.71 -0.22 10.62
C LEU A 7 -3.64 -1.25 10.97
N GLU A 8 -3.68 -1.78 12.19
CA GLU A 8 -2.72 -2.78 12.63
C GLU A 8 -2.80 -4.06 11.79
N ASP A 9 -4.02 -4.49 11.48
CA ASP A 9 -4.20 -5.68 10.67
C ASP A 9 -3.65 -5.49 9.28
N LEU A 10 -3.89 -4.31 8.72
CA LEU A 10 -3.40 -3.98 7.39
C LEU A 10 -1.88 -3.92 7.38
N GLN A 11 -1.29 -3.31 8.41
CA GLN A 11 0.16 -3.23 8.51
C GLN A 11 0.79 -4.63 8.62
N ALA A 12 0.14 -5.54 9.35
CA ALA A 12 0.64 -6.91 9.50
C ALA A 12 0.54 -7.67 8.17
N ALA A 13 -0.51 -7.41 7.38
CA ALA A 13 -0.70 -8.08 6.10
C ALA A 13 0.27 -7.58 5.03
N PHE A 14 0.74 -6.35 5.15
CA PHE A 14 1.64 -5.75 4.16
C PHE A 14 2.88 -5.17 4.85
N PRO A 15 3.77 -6.04 5.35
CA PRO A 15 4.92 -5.58 6.14
C PRO A 15 5.97 -4.82 5.34
N GLY A 16 5.93 -4.90 4.01
CA GLY A 16 6.83 -4.12 3.16
C GLY A 16 6.43 -2.65 3.02
N TRP A 17 5.36 -2.24 3.69
CA TRP A 17 4.86 -0.87 3.61
C TRP A 17 4.75 -0.27 5.01
N CYS A 18 4.93 1.04 5.10
CA CYS A 18 4.66 1.78 6.32
C CYS A 18 3.29 2.43 6.15
N ILE A 19 2.33 2.07 6.98
CA ILE A 19 0.94 2.50 6.82
C ILE A 19 0.55 3.37 8.00
N TRP A 20 -0.04 4.54 7.72
CA TRP A 20 -0.43 5.45 8.79
C TRP A 20 -1.68 6.24 8.39
N ARG A 21 -2.29 6.87 9.39
CA ARG A 21 -3.42 7.77 9.18
C ARG A 21 -2.94 9.21 9.35
N SER A 22 -3.25 10.05 8.38
CA SER A 22 -2.88 11.46 8.46
C SER A 22 -3.82 12.21 9.40
N SER A 23 -3.44 13.42 9.76
CA SER A 23 -4.28 14.27 10.61
C SER A 23 -5.61 14.63 9.93
N ALA A 24 -5.67 14.56 8.62
CA ALA A 24 -6.89 14.79 7.87
C ALA A 24 -7.78 13.56 7.77
N GLY A 25 -7.37 12.45 8.38
CA GLY A 25 -8.15 11.21 8.37
C GLY A 25 -7.96 10.33 7.14
N ARG A 26 -7.05 10.68 6.26
CA ARG A 26 -6.75 9.84 5.11
C ARG A 26 -5.71 8.80 5.49
N LEU A 27 -5.76 7.67 4.81
CA LEU A 27 -4.83 6.58 5.02
C LEU A 27 -3.74 6.61 3.95
N TRP A 28 -2.52 6.42 4.39
CA TRP A 28 -1.34 6.47 3.53
C TRP A 28 -0.51 5.22 3.70
N ALA A 29 0.18 4.82 2.63
CA ALA A 29 1.14 3.73 2.69
C ALA A 29 2.33 4.08 1.82
N THR A 30 3.54 3.89 2.35
CA THR A 30 4.76 4.10 1.60
C THR A 30 5.66 2.87 1.73
N ARG A 31 6.41 2.57 0.67
CA ARG A 31 7.28 1.41 0.67
C ARG A 31 8.43 1.59 1.64
N ASN A 32 8.72 0.54 2.41
CA ASN A 32 9.80 0.55 3.39
C ASN A 32 11.13 0.21 2.76
N GLY A 33 12.14 1.05 3.04
CA GLY A 33 13.53 0.72 2.77
C GLY A 33 13.87 0.46 1.32
N ARG A 34 13.05 0.88 0.39
CA ARG A 34 13.23 0.55 -1.00
C ARG A 34 12.79 1.70 -1.90
N ARG A 35 13.60 1.99 -2.89
CA ARG A 35 13.28 2.99 -3.89
C ARG A 35 12.95 2.29 -5.19
N LEU A 36 11.89 2.71 -5.86
CA LEU A 36 11.50 2.11 -7.13
C LEU A 36 12.46 2.55 -8.23
N SER A 37 12.80 1.63 -9.13
CA SER A 37 13.56 1.95 -10.32
C SER A 37 12.62 2.59 -11.36
N PRO A 38 13.18 3.31 -12.36
CA PRO A 38 12.34 3.85 -13.43
C PRO A 38 11.50 2.78 -14.14
N ARG A 39 12.04 1.58 -14.30
CA ARG A 39 11.30 0.48 -14.91
C ARG A 39 10.08 0.09 -14.09
N GLU A 40 10.25 0.06 -12.78
CA GLU A 40 9.15 -0.28 -11.88
C GLU A 40 8.05 0.78 -11.91
N VAL A 41 8.44 2.05 -11.93
CA VAL A 41 7.48 3.14 -12.03
C VAL A 41 6.73 3.06 -13.36
N ASP A 42 7.44 2.79 -14.45
CA ASP A 42 6.81 2.65 -15.77
C ASP A 42 5.83 1.48 -15.80
N HIS A 43 6.06 0.46 -14.97
CA HIS A 43 5.20 -0.71 -14.90
C HIS A 43 3.95 -0.47 -14.04
N GLY A 44 3.81 0.71 -13.49
CA GLY A 44 2.63 1.07 -12.71
C GLY A 44 2.80 0.98 -11.20
N LEU A 45 4.03 0.77 -10.71
CA LEU A 45 4.27 0.74 -9.29
C LEU A 45 4.38 2.14 -8.72
N SER A 46 3.94 2.31 -7.48
CA SER A 46 3.99 3.59 -6.78
C SER A 46 4.79 3.46 -5.50
N GLN A 47 5.55 4.50 -5.18
CA GLN A 47 6.31 4.55 -3.94
C GLN A 47 5.38 4.79 -2.75
N THR A 48 4.39 5.65 -2.93
CA THR A 48 3.43 6.03 -1.89
C THR A 48 2.03 6.05 -2.49
N ILE A 49 1.07 5.51 -1.73
CA ILE A 49 -0.33 5.52 -2.14
C ILE A 49 -1.18 6.03 -0.99
N ASP A 50 -2.39 6.46 -1.29
CA ASP A 50 -3.32 6.91 -0.27
C ASP A 50 -4.75 6.53 -0.64
N ALA A 51 -5.63 6.54 0.35
CA ALA A 51 -7.02 6.20 0.16
C ALA A 51 -7.87 6.83 1.25
N ASP A 52 -9.18 6.90 1.01
CA ASP A 52 -10.12 7.46 1.97
C ASP A 52 -10.39 6.52 3.13
N ASP A 53 -10.28 5.21 2.90
CA ASP A 53 -10.57 4.23 3.94
C ASP A 53 -9.70 2.99 3.79
N ILE A 54 -9.79 2.11 4.79
CA ILE A 54 -8.96 0.91 4.86
C ILE A 54 -9.24 -0.06 3.71
N VAL A 55 -10.50 -0.19 3.33
CA VAL A 55 -10.87 -1.12 2.26
C VAL A 55 -10.21 -0.72 0.95
N HIS A 56 -10.29 0.55 0.60
CA HIS A 56 -9.68 1.04 -0.64
C HIS A 56 -8.16 0.97 -0.58
N LEU A 57 -7.57 1.28 0.57
CA LEU A 57 -6.13 1.17 0.70
C LEU A 57 -5.67 -0.29 0.54
N ALA A 58 -6.40 -1.23 1.15
CA ALA A 58 -6.08 -2.65 1.03
C ALA A 58 -6.13 -3.09 -0.42
N GLU A 59 -7.12 -2.62 -1.18
CA GLU A 59 -7.24 -2.95 -2.59
C GLU A 59 -6.05 -2.43 -3.39
N GLN A 60 -5.64 -1.20 -3.12
CA GLN A 60 -4.49 -0.61 -3.79
C GLN A 60 -3.20 -1.37 -3.45
N LEU A 61 -3.03 -1.76 -2.20
CA LEU A 61 -1.85 -2.53 -1.79
C LEU A 61 -1.80 -3.87 -2.51
N LYS A 62 -2.93 -4.54 -2.64
CA LYS A 62 -3.00 -5.81 -3.37
C LYS A 62 -2.66 -5.61 -4.84
N GLU A 63 -3.14 -4.53 -5.45
CA GLU A 63 -2.83 -4.22 -6.83
C GLU A 63 -1.34 -3.99 -7.03
N GLN A 64 -0.69 -3.32 -6.08
CA GLN A 64 0.74 -3.08 -6.14
C GLN A 64 1.52 -4.40 -6.07
N GLU A 65 1.13 -5.30 -5.18
CA GLU A 65 1.78 -6.59 -5.07
C GLU A 65 1.61 -7.42 -6.34
N THR A 66 0.42 -7.40 -6.90
CA THR A 66 0.15 -8.11 -8.16
C THR A 66 1.01 -7.55 -9.29
N ALA A 67 1.13 -6.23 -9.37
CA ALA A 67 1.95 -5.61 -10.40
C ALA A 67 3.43 -5.95 -10.22
N GLU A 68 3.91 -6.03 -8.97
CA GLU A 68 5.28 -6.44 -8.69
C GLU A 68 5.55 -7.86 -9.15
N GLU A 69 4.59 -8.76 -8.92
CA GLU A 69 4.76 -10.16 -9.32
C GLU A 69 4.85 -10.32 -10.82
N ALA A 70 4.28 -9.38 -11.57
CA ALA A 70 4.30 -9.42 -13.03
C ALA A 70 5.62 -8.94 -13.63
N LEU A 71 6.52 -8.42 -12.81
CA LEU A 71 7.82 -7.95 -13.29
C LEU A 71 8.83 -9.13 -13.47
#